data_d3ae1ea667966fc7fb37375d3c61663e
#
_entry.id   d3ae1ea667966fc7fb37375d3c61663e
#
_cell.length_a   1.000
_cell.length_b   1.000
_cell.length_c   1.000
_cell.angle_alpha   90.00
_cell.angle_beta   90.00
_cell.angle_gamma   90.00
#
_symmetry.space_group_name_H-M   'P 1'
#
loop_
_entity.id
_entity.type
_entity.pdbx_description
1 polymer ?
#
loop_
_entity_poly.entity_id
_entity_poly.type
_entity_poly.pdbx_seq_one_letter_code
_entity_poly.pdbx_strand_id
1 'polypeptide(L)'
;MSQLYTYSDPTLSIWQSAAAEVHQRHVSAQTKIAAAVGSQATAATTTALEDLMSPVHTIGEPLHPGKSVPQEILAAVAKPILEIAAAAEKVISVTADCAKVAAQFLWAEMTGNQEQSDKFAGELKDSECDPLWAECLTTYLGYKLSGQSLPYRPNLNPVFPLNTNATIAIIGDWGTGDEVAINLLNEIKKLAPQALLHLGDIYYAGTHNEEQANFLDICRKILGNIPIFSMCGNHDMYSGGQGYYWLVDQLNQQGSYFCLENEDWQFLAMDTGHNDHNPLTVATNMTSLVTMGAWAEENWLLDKINLAGNRQTVLLSHHQLFSPFGSVGSMDGQPYAYNPNLRATFQAVMAKIAWWFWGHEHTLAVYDSYMNLQRGRCLGASAVPVFTNQQSYSAASGLQTYGDGPMPTWNKNAQLGNNGESYNNCFAIMTLNGASANVDYYQVPIDGAAVKFDVVDNNS
;
A
#
# COMPACT_ATOMS: atom_id res chain seq x y z
N MET A 1 10.20 1.79 21.52
CA MET A 1 8.78 1.58 21.89
C MET A 1 7.85 2.63 21.27
N SER A 2 8.21 3.93 21.17
CA SER A 2 7.36 4.95 20.55
C SER A 2 7.07 4.69 19.05
N GLN A 3 8.03 4.18 18.31
CA GLN A 3 7.86 3.86 16.88
C GLN A 3 6.86 2.72 16.61
N LEU A 4 6.69 1.76 17.50
CA LEU A 4 5.72 0.68 17.35
C LEU A 4 4.27 1.18 17.35
N TYR A 5 3.98 2.29 17.99
CA TYR A 5 2.63 2.86 18.01
C TYR A 5 2.27 3.60 16.74
N THR A 6 3.24 4.01 15.94
CA THR A 6 3.05 4.75 14.69
C THR A 6 2.32 3.93 13.63
N TYR A 7 2.47 2.60 13.64
CA TYR A 7 1.86 1.66 12.69
C TYR A 7 0.75 0.81 13.33
N SER A 8 0.18 1.26 14.43
CA SER A 8 -0.71 0.44 15.28
C SER A 8 -2.10 0.18 14.71
N ASP A 9 -2.49 0.88 13.65
CA ASP A 9 -3.77 0.69 13.00
C ASP A 9 -3.58 -0.16 11.72
N PRO A 10 -4.09 -1.40 11.66
CA PRO A 10 -3.94 -2.24 10.47
C PRO A 10 -4.71 -1.73 9.26
N THR A 11 -5.70 -0.85 9.48
CA THR A 11 -6.50 -0.23 8.42
C THR A 11 -6.05 1.17 8.07
N LEU A 12 -5.42 1.89 9.02
CA LEU A 12 -5.04 3.29 8.88
C LEU A 12 -3.66 3.55 9.48
N SER A 13 -2.72 3.99 8.67
CA SER A 13 -1.49 4.62 9.19
C SER A 13 -1.85 5.91 9.92
N ILE A 14 -0.94 6.41 10.77
CA ILE A 14 -1.11 7.72 11.42
C ILE A 14 -1.37 8.82 10.38
N TRP A 15 -0.70 8.74 9.23
CA TRP A 15 -0.90 9.66 8.13
C TRP A 15 -2.34 9.60 7.59
N GLN A 16 -2.88 8.41 7.34
CA GLN A 16 -4.26 8.22 6.89
C GLN A 16 -5.27 8.74 7.92
N SER A 17 -5.03 8.46 9.19
CA SER A 17 -5.87 8.96 10.28
C SER A 17 -5.85 10.49 10.34
N ALA A 18 -4.67 11.11 10.20
CA ALA A 18 -4.52 12.56 10.18
C ALA A 18 -5.21 13.18 8.94
N ALA A 19 -5.03 12.59 7.76
CA ALA A 19 -5.66 13.04 6.53
C ALA A 19 -7.19 12.91 6.60
N ALA A 20 -7.72 11.80 7.12
CA ALA A 20 -9.15 11.60 7.32
C ALA A 20 -9.76 12.61 8.30
N GLU A 21 -9.05 12.95 9.37
CA GLU A 21 -9.49 13.95 10.35
C GLU A 21 -9.50 15.36 9.75
N VAL A 22 -8.46 15.75 9.01
CA VAL A 22 -8.42 17.01 8.26
C VAL A 22 -9.59 17.09 7.28
N HIS A 23 -9.89 16.01 6.57
CA HIS A 23 -11.03 15.93 5.66
C HIS A 23 -12.38 16.14 6.35
N GLN A 24 -12.66 15.40 7.41
CA GLN A 24 -13.91 15.51 8.15
C GLN A 24 -14.15 16.92 8.68
N ARG A 25 -13.11 17.57 9.17
CA ARG A 25 -13.19 18.95 9.65
C ARG A 25 -13.42 19.94 8.52
N HIS A 26 -12.82 19.70 7.37
CA HIS A 26 -12.99 20.53 6.18
C HIS A 26 -14.43 20.49 5.67
N VAL A 27 -15.03 19.31 5.53
CA VAL A 27 -16.45 19.16 5.16
C VAL A 27 -17.37 19.92 6.12
N SER A 28 -17.04 19.89 7.42
CA SER A 28 -17.79 20.65 8.43
C SER A 28 -17.59 22.17 8.33
N ALA A 29 -16.42 22.63 7.88
CA ALA A 29 -16.11 24.05 7.68
C ALA A 29 -16.74 24.60 6.38
N GLN A 30 -16.76 23.83 5.30
CA GLN A 30 -17.44 24.22 4.04
C GLN A 30 -18.91 24.58 4.27
N THR A 31 -19.60 23.79 5.09
CA THR A 31 -21.01 24.06 5.45
C THR A 31 -21.18 25.40 6.17
N LYS A 32 -20.19 25.83 6.95
CA LYS A 32 -20.18 27.12 7.66
C LYS A 32 -19.74 28.27 6.78
N ILE A 33 -18.81 28.08 5.84
CA ILE A 33 -18.32 29.10 4.91
C ILE A 33 -19.38 29.40 3.83
N ALA A 34 -20.08 28.38 3.31
CA ALA A 34 -21.17 28.53 2.37
C ALA A 34 -22.33 29.39 2.96
N ALA A 35 -22.48 29.40 4.28
CA ALA A 35 -23.45 30.25 4.98
C ALA A 35 -22.98 31.69 5.22
N ALA A 36 -21.65 31.95 5.16
CA ALA A 36 -21.06 33.24 5.56
C ALA A 36 -20.57 34.12 4.39
N VAL A 37 -20.33 33.56 3.19
CA VAL A 37 -19.72 34.26 2.05
C VAL A 37 -20.58 34.09 0.81
N GLY A 38 -20.96 35.22 0.16
CA GLY A 38 -21.85 35.23 -1.00
C GLY A 38 -21.32 34.43 -2.22
N SER A 39 -22.23 33.98 -3.06
CA SER A 39 -22.09 32.89 -4.04
C SER A 39 -20.96 32.92 -5.09
N GLN A 40 -20.26 34.03 -5.31
CA GLN A 40 -19.19 34.10 -6.32
C GLN A 40 -17.79 33.75 -5.79
N ALA A 41 -17.50 34.01 -4.52
CA ALA A 41 -16.25 33.58 -3.91
C ALA A 41 -16.27 32.09 -3.51
N THR A 42 -17.45 31.59 -3.23
CA THR A 42 -17.67 30.18 -2.85
C THR A 42 -17.38 29.21 -4.00
N ALA A 43 -17.74 29.55 -5.24
CA ALA A 43 -17.61 28.65 -6.38
C ALA A 43 -16.13 28.33 -6.71
N ALA A 44 -15.24 29.33 -6.77
CA ALA A 44 -13.82 29.10 -7.06
C ALA A 44 -13.08 28.38 -5.92
N THR A 45 -13.46 28.69 -4.67
CA THR A 45 -12.88 28.05 -3.49
C THR A 45 -13.40 26.62 -3.33
N THR A 46 -14.68 26.40 -3.62
CA THR A 46 -15.32 25.08 -3.57
C THR A 46 -14.76 24.16 -4.65
N THR A 47 -14.57 24.65 -5.88
CA THR A 47 -13.99 23.85 -6.98
C THR A 47 -12.54 23.45 -6.72
N ALA A 48 -11.70 24.36 -6.23
CA ALA A 48 -10.30 24.05 -5.89
C ALA A 48 -10.20 23.06 -4.71
N LEU A 49 -11.17 23.04 -3.83
CA LEU A 49 -11.24 22.17 -2.67
C LEU A 49 -11.94 20.85 -2.97
N GLU A 50 -12.94 20.84 -3.85
CA GLU A 50 -13.56 19.64 -4.40
C GLU A 50 -12.58 18.87 -5.27
N ASP A 51 -11.71 19.55 -6.04
CA ASP A 51 -10.61 18.93 -6.79
C ASP A 51 -9.56 18.34 -5.85
N LEU A 52 -9.29 18.99 -4.71
CA LEU A 52 -8.37 18.49 -3.68
C LEU A 52 -8.91 17.25 -2.96
N MET A 53 -10.23 17.12 -2.88
CA MET A 53 -10.94 16.19 -2.02
C MET A 53 -11.82 15.19 -2.78
N SER A 54 -11.90 15.32 -4.11
CA SER A 54 -12.77 14.47 -4.93
C SER A 54 -12.12 13.10 -5.16
N PRO A 55 -12.82 11.99 -4.86
CA PRO A 55 -12.43 10.70 -5.38
C PRO A 55 -12.73 10.70 -6.89
N VAL A 56 -11.68 10.73 -7.69
CA VAL A 56 -11.72 10.46 -9.13
C VAL A 56 -12.92 11.03 -9.89
N HIS A 57 -12.78 12.24 -10.40
CA HIS A 57 -13.43 12.57 -11.66
C HIS A 57 -12.38 12.58 -12.77
N THR A 58 -12.70 11.85 -13.82
CA THR A 58 -12.06 11.83 -15.12
C THR A 58 -11.25 13.08 -15.38
N ILE A 59 -9.94 12.95 -15.36
CA ILE A 59 -8.99 14.00 -15.69
C ILE A 59 -9.16 14.27 -17.19
N GLY A 60 -9.89 15.31 -17.48
CA GLY A 60 -9.93 15.94 -18.79
C GLY A 60 -9.41 17.35 -18.63
N GLU A 61 -8.23 17.59 -19.17
CA GLU A 61 -7.49 18.80 -19.41
C GLU A 61 -6.54 19.28 -18.31
N PRO A 62 -5.23 19.41 -18.66
CA PRO A 62 -4.23 19.96 -17.77
C PRO A 62 -4.44 21.46 -17.62
N LEU A 63 -4.37 21.95 -16.39
CA LEU A 63 -4.14 23.37 -16.13
C LEU A 63 -2.85 23.79 -16.84
N HIS A 64 -2.95 24.79 -17.71
CA HIS A 64 -1.83 25.28 -18.50
C HIS A 64 -0.60 25.59 -17.62
N PRO A 65 0.61 25.12 -17.99
CA PRO A 65 1.82 25.47 -17.29
C PRO A 65 2.07 26.98 -17.40
N GLY A 66 2.12 27.68 -16.25
CA GLY A 66 2.48 29.08 -16.18
C GLY A 66 1.54 30.00 -15.42
N LYS A 67 0.46 29.54 -14.81
CA LYS A 67 -0.35 30.37 -13.89
C LYS A 67 -0.03 29.97 -12.45
N SER A 68 0.70 30.82 -11.75
CA SER A 68 0.76 30.80 -10.30
C SER A 68 -0.65 30.96 -9.75
N VAL A 69 -1.06 30.08 -8.83
CA VAL A 69 -2.33 30.20 -8.11
C VAL A 69 -2.33 31.57 -7.42
N PRO A 70 -3.34 32.44 -7.63
CA PRO A 70 -3.36 33.75 -7.01
C PRO A 70 -3.26 33.61 -5.49
N GLN A 71 -2.44 34.47 -4.87
CA GLN A 71 -2.20 34.50 -3.41
C GLN A 71 -3.51 34.59 -2.60
N GLU A 72 -4.54 35.19 -3.19
CA GLU A 72 -5.89 35.31 -2.62
C GLU A 72 -6.62 33.97 -2.54
N ILE A 73 -6.42 33.06 -3.53
CA ILE A 73 -6.99 31.69 -3.53
C ILE A 73 -6.22 30.84 -2.51
N LEU A 74 -4.89 30.98 -2.46
CA LEU A 74 -4.07 30.31 -1.44
C LEU A 74 -4.48 30.76 -0.02
N ALA A 75 -4.71 32.06 0.19
CA ALA A 75 -5.18 32.60 1.47
C ALA A 75 -6.60 32.10 1.83
N ALA A 76 -7.49 31.97 0.86
CA ALA A 76 -8.85 31.48 1.08
C ALA A 76 -8.90 29.99 1.41
N VAL A 77 -7.97 29.19 0.87
CA VAL A 77 -7.87 27.74 1.16
C VAL A 77 -7.22 27.46 2.51
N ALA A 78 -6.22 28.22 2.87
CA ALA A 78 -5.42 27.95 4.06
C ALA A 78 -5.98 28.54 5.34
N LYS A 79 -6.70 29.67 5.26
CA LYS A 79 -7.38 30.21 6.44
C LYS A 79 -8.37 29.22 7.07
N PRO A 80 -9.21 28.50 6.30
CA PRO A 80 -10.04 27.40 6.84
C PRO A 80 -9.21 26.25 7.43
N ILE A 81 -8.09 25.87 6.81
CA ILE A 81 -7.21 24.81 7.35
C ILE A 81 -6.65 25.20 8.72
N LEU A 82 -6.25 26.48 8.88
CA LEU A 82 -5.78 27.01 10.15
C LEU A 82 -6.89 27.17 11.19
N GLU A 83 -8.11 27.55 10.79
CA GLU A 83 -9.26 27.63 11.66
C GLU A 83 -9.73 26.23 12.09
N ILE A 84 -9.62 25.23 11.22
CA ILE A 84 -9.85 23.82 11.53
C ILE A 84 -8.81 23.32 12.54
N ALA A 85 -7.55 23.66 12.33
CA ALA A 85 -6.48 23.36 13.28
C ALA A 85 -6.71 24.03 14.66
N ALA A 86 -7.22 25.25 14.70
CA ALA A 86 -7.55 25.97 15.93
C ALA A 86 -8.81 25.43 16.64
N ALA A 87 -9.80 24.90 15.90
CA ALA A 87 -10.98 24.26 16.49
C ALA A 87 -10.71 22.88 17.10
N ALA A 88 -9.52 22.32 16.85
CA ALA A 88 -9.09 21.00 17.33
C ALA A 88 -8.74 20.97 18.83
N GLU A 89 -8.78 22.09 19.55
CA GLU A 89 -8.40 22.17 20.98
C GLU A 89 -9.20 21.28 21.94
N LYS A 90 -10.14 20.47 21.47
CA LYS A 90 -10.98 19.62 22.32
C LYS A 90 -10.94 18.12 22.07
N VAL A 91 -10.16 17.64 21.11
CA VAL A 91 -9.99 16.20 20.89
C VAL A 91 -8.54 15.84 21.18
N ILE A 92 -8.33 15.31 22.36
CA ILE A 92 -7.02 14.84 22.83
C ILE A 92 -6.69 13.56 22.07
N SER A 93 -6.02 13.67 20.92
CA SER A 93 -5.18 12.62 20.38
C SER A 93 -3.89 13.23 19.84
N VAL A 94 -2.79 12.58 20.06
CA VAL A 94 -1.46 12.95 19.50
C VAL A 94 -1.57 13.23 18.01
N THR A 95 -2.42 12.48 17.32
CA THR A 95 -2.72 12.61 15.88
C THR A 95 -3.32 13.97 15.50
N ALA A 96 -4.19 14.56 16.34
CA ALA A 96 -4.82 15.85 16.04
C ALA A 96 -3.83 17.03 16.16
N ASP A 97 -2.94 16.97 17.13
CA ASP A 97 -1.90 17.98 17.33
C ASP A 97 -0.85 17.90 16.22
N CYS A 98 -0.50 16.69 15.78
CA CYS A 98 0.39 16.46 14.65
C CYS A 98 -0.20 17.00 13.34
N ALA A 99 -1.47 16.73 13.07
CA ALA A 99 -2.17 17.26 11.88
C ALA A 99 -2.21 18.81 11.89
N LYS A 100 -2.35 19.42 13.07
CA LYS A 100 -2.34 20.87 13.23
C LYS A 100 -0.98 21.49 12.88
N VAL A 101 0.09 20.96 13.45
CA VAL A 101 1.45 21.47 13.21
C VAL A 101 1.88 21.29 11.77
N ALA A 102 1.54 20.13 11.16
CA ALA A 102 1.84 19.90 9.75
C ALA A 102 1.05 20.82 8.79
N ALA A 103 -0.23 21.08 9.09
CA ALA A 103 -1.00 22.05 8.32
C ALA A 103 -0.43 23.46 8.41
N GLN A 104 0.11 23.85 9.58
CA GLN A 104 0.78 25.13 9.79
C GLN A 104 2.15 25.21 9.09
N PHE A 105 2.92 24.12 9.15
CA PHE A 105 4.17 23.96 8.42
C PHE A 105 3.94 24.12 6.90
N LEU A 106 3.01 23.36 6.36
CA LEU A 106 2.64 23.40 4.95
C LEU A 106 2.21 24.81 4.52
N TRP A 107 1.42 25.49 5.32
CA TRP A 107 1.01 26.87 5.05
C TRP A 107 2.20 27.81 4.98
N ALA A 108 3.14 27.69 5.90
CA ALA A 108 4.35 28.50 5.91
C ALA A 108 5.20 28.27 4.64
N GLU A 109 5.36 27.01 4.21
CA GLU A 109 6.03 26.66 2.95
C GLU A 109 5.32 27.26 1.73
N MET A 110 4.01 27.08 1.60
CA MET A 110 3.21 27.57 0.47
C MET A 110 3.19 29.10 0.37
N THR A 111 3.30 29.80 1.50
CA THR A 111 3.34 31.27 1.54
C THR A 111 4.76 31.84 1.47
N GLY A 112 5.79 30.98 1.43
CA GLY A 112 7.19 31.38 1.44
C GLY A 112 7.64 32.02 2.75
N ASN A 113 6.95 31.75 3.85
CA ASN A 113 7.30 32.26 5.17
C ASN A 113 8.30 31.32 5.86
N GLN A 114 9.58 31.47 5.52
CA GLN A 114 10.65 30.61 6.00
C GLN A 114 10.77 30.60 7.54
N GLU A 115 10.56 31.73 8.20
CA GLU A 115 10.64 31.82 9.67
C GLU A 115 9.58 30.94 10.35
N GLN A 116 8.35 30.95 9.83
CA GLN A 116 7.29 30.07 10.34
C GLN A 116 7.50 28.60 9.94
N SER A 117 8.01 28.37 8.75
CA SER A 117 8.35 27.00 8.29
C SER A 117 9.39 26.38 9.23
N ASP A 118 10.50 27.07 9.51
CA ASP A 118 11.55 26.60 10.42
C ASP A 118 11.03 26.38 11.84
N LYS A 119 10.15 27.27 12.33
CA LYS A 119 9.50 27.12 13.62
C LYS A 119 8.65 25.85 13.71
N PHE A 120 7.77 25.63 12.74
CA PHE A 120 6.88 24.47 12.75
C PHE A 120 7.62 23.17 12.47
N ALA A 121 8.68 23.19 11.66
CA ALA A 121 9.60 22.06 11.52
C ALA A 121 10.28 21.71 12.84
N GLY A 122 10.65 22.71 13.64
CA GLY A 122 11.16 22.52 15.00
C GLY A 122 10.09 21.89 15.93
N GLU A 123 8.87 22.43 15.93
CA GLU A 123 7.76 21.89 16.74
C GLU A 123 7.43 20.44 16.37
N LEU A 124 7.53 20.06 15.10
CA LEU A 124 7.36 18.67 14.66
C LEU A 124 8.47 17.76 15.21
N LYS A 125 9.72 18.23 15.26
CA LYS A 125 10.84 17.46 15.83
C LYS A 125 10.73 17.28 17.33
N ASP A 126 10.19 18.27 18.02
CA ASP A 126 10.07 18.28 19.49
C ASP A 126 8.77 17.64 19.98
N SER A 127 7.85 17.32 19.08
CA SER A 127 6.59 16.65 19.38
C SER A 127 6.73 15.13 19.30
N GLU A 128 5.78 14.41 19.92
CA GLU A 128 5.67 12.95 19.78
C GLU A 128 5.25 12.52 18.37
N CYS A 129 5.15 13.46 17.43
CA CYS A 129 4.82 13.21 16.04
C CYS A 129 6.04 12.69 15.28
N ASP A 130 5.84 11.64 14.49
CA ASP A 130 6.87 11.24 13.54
C ASP A 130 6.99 12.32 12.44
N PRO A 131 8.16 12.96 12.27
CA PRO A 131 8.36 14.01 11.28
C PRO A 131 8.12 13.54 9.83
N LEU A 132 8.22 12.24 9.54
CA LEU A 132 8.04 11.69 8.20
C LEU A 132 6.60 11.87 7.68
N TRP A 133 5.57 11.81 8.53
CA TRP A 133 4.20 12.01 8.05
C TRP A 133 3.90 13.45 7.63
N ALA A 134 4.61 14.44 8.15
CA ALA A 134 4.49 15.82 7.69
C ALA A 134 5.01 15.96 6.25
N GLU A 135 6.10 15.28 5.91
CA GLU A 135 6.60 15.20 4.55
C GLU A 135 5.58 14.50 3.62
N CYS A 136 5.00 13.39 4.05
CA CYS A 136 3.95 12.69 3.31
C CYS A 136 2.77 13.61 2.99
N LEU A 137 2.26 14.32 3.97
CA LEU A 137 1.14 15.26 3.79
C LEU A 137 1.53 16.41 2.84
N THR A 138 2.73 16.97 2.98
CA THR A 138 3.24 18.03 2.11
C THR A 138 3.35 17.55 0.67
N THR A 139 3.89 16.37 0.44
CA THR A 139 4.04 15.77 -0.89
C THR A 139 2.68 15.48 -1.51
N TYR A 140 1.74 14.90 -0.74
CA TYR A 140 0.37 14.65 -1.20
C TYR A 140 -0.36 15.92 -1.64
N LEU A 141 -0.30 16.97 -0.82
CA LEU A 141 -0.93 18.25 -1.15
C LEU A 141 -0.26 18.91 -2.34
N GLY A 142 1.07 18.86 -2.44
CA GLY A 142 1.82 19.30 -3.60
C GLY A 142 1.39 18.60 -4.88
N TYR A 143 1.23 17.29 -4.83
CA TYR A 143 0.71 16.48 -5.94
C TYR A 143 -0.72 16.91 -6.33
N LYS A 144 -1.63 17.02 -5.37
CA LYS A 144 -3.03 17.42 -5.63
C LYS A 144 -3.12 18.84 -6.21
N LEU A 145 -2.38 19.79 -5.67
CA LEU A 145 -2.35 21.18 -6.15
C LEU A 145 -1.71 21.35 -7.53
N SER A 146 -0.78 20.47 -7.90
CA SER A 146 -0.11 20.54 -9.21
C SER A 146 -1.03 20.10 -10.37
N GLY A 147 -2.15 19.47 -10.10
CA GLY A 147 -3.03 18.87 -11.10
C GLY A 147 -2.40 17.75 -11.91
N GLN A 148 -1.31 17.16 -11.41
CA GLN A 148 -0.65 16.01 -12.06
C GLN A 148 -1.51 14.76 -11.91
N SER A 149 -1.52 13.92 -12.94
CA SER A 149 -2.05 12.57 -12.86
C SER A 149 -1.05 11.63 -12.20
N LEU A 150 -1.56 10.56 -11.58
CA LEU A 150 -0.69 9.46 -11.16
C LEU A 150 0.12 8.93 -12.34
N PRO A 151 1.42 8.71 -12.18
CA PRO A 151 2.22 8.10 -13.21
C PRO A 151 1.75 6.67 -13.47
N TYR A 152 1.70 6.30 -14.74
CA TYR A 152 1.48 4.94 -15.19
C TYR A 152 2.22 4.71 -16.51
N ARG A 153 2.82 3.55 -16.68
CA ARG A 153 3.57 3.20 -17.89
C ARG A 153 2.85 2.07 -18.64
N PRO A 154 1.90 2.43 -19.52
CA PRO A 154 1.14 1.44 -20.30
C PRO A 154 2.00 0.81 -21.40
N ASN A 155 1.50 -0.27 -21.97
CA ASN A 155 2.06 -0.92 -23.17
C ASN A 155 3.47 -1.50 -23.00
N LEU A 156 3.84 -1.83 -21.78
CA LEU A 156 5.09 -2.51 -21.49
C LEU A 156 4.94 -4.03 -21.65
N ASN A 157 6.05 -4.68 -21.95
CA ASN A 157 6.19 -6.13 -21.84
C ASN A 157 7.42 -6.44 -20.97
N PRO A 158 7.36 -6.11 -19.65
CA PRO A 158 8.49 -6.20 -18.76
C PRO A 158 8.70 -7.67 -18.32
N VAL A 159 9.53 -8.38 -19.06
CA VAL A 159 9.86 -9.77 -18.81
C VAL A 159 11.32 -9.88 -18.39
N PHE A 160 11.57 -10.50 -17.25
CA PHE A 160 12.89 -10.69 -16.68
C PHE A 160 13.20 -12.18 -16.52
N PRO A 161 14.44 -12.60 -16.78
CA PRO A 161 14.81 -13.99 -16.65
C PRO A 161 14.85 -14.43 -15.19
N LEU A 162 14.43 -15.65 -14.94
CA LEU A 162 14.52 -16.34 -13.67
C LEU A 162 15.32 -17.64 -13.85
N ASN A 163 16.20 -17.97 -12.91
CA ASN A 163 16.91 -19.24 -12.95
C ASN A 163 15.93 -20.42 -12.79
N THR A 164 16.21 -21.53 -13.47
CA THR A 164 15.41 -22.78 -13.36
C THR A 164 15.40 -23.31 -11.91
N ASN A 165 16.55 -23.18 -11.23
CA ASN A 165 16.68 -23.45 -9.80
C ASN A 165 16.91 -22.11 -9.10
N ALA A 166 15.95 -21.66 -8.33
CA ALA A 166 15.99 -20.34 -7.69
C ALA A 166 15.44 -20.41 -6.26
N THR A 167 16.03 -19.60 -5.38
CA THR A 167 15.52 -19.32 -4.05
C THR A 167 15.06 -17.87 -4.02
N ILE A 168 13.78 -17.64 -3.82
CA ILE A 168 13.13 -16.34 -3.92
C ILE A 168 12.55 -15.99 -2.55
N ALA A 169 12.97 -14.85 -2.00
CA ALA A 169 12.33 -14.31 -0.80
C ALA A 169 11.11 -13.47 -1.18
N ILE A 170 10.02 -13.61 -0.43
CA ILE A 170 8.77 -12.87 -0.63
C ILE A 170 8.41 -12.18 0.68
N ILE A 171 8.22 -10.87 0.64
CA ILE A 171 7.83 -10.00 1.75
C ILE A 171 6.71 -9.06 1.30
N GLY A 172 5.87 -8.60 2.21
CA GLY A 172 4.83 -7.59 1.93
C GLY A 172 4.68 -6.65 3.11
N ASP A 173 4.33 -5.38 2.83
CA ASP A 173 4.12 -4.37 3.87
C ASP A 173 5.35 -4.20 4.77
N TRP A 174 6.53 -4.16 4.10
CA TRP A 174 7.81 -4.20 4.79
C TRP A 174 8.48 -2.83 4.92
N GLY A 175 8.17 -1.89 4.06
CA GLY A 175 8.88 -0.62 3.87
C GLY A 175 8.76 0.38 5.03
N THR A 176 8.90 -0.02 6.29
CA THR A 176 8.83 0.88 7.46
C THR A 176 10.15 1.57 7.78
N GLY A 177 11.27 0.97 7.37
CA GLY A 177 12.62 1.50 7.63
C GLY A 177 13.11 1.30 9.07
N ASP A 178 12.34 0.67 9.94
CA ASP A 178 12.65 0.49 11.35
C ASP A 178 13.54 -0.74 11.66
N GLU A 179 13.89 -0.92 12.93
CA GLU A 179 14.74 -2.02 13.37
C GLU A 179 14.11 -3.39 13.12
N VAL A 180 12.79 -3.50 13.17
CA VAL A 180 12.05 -4.75 12.92
C VAL A 180 12.19 -5.16 11.46
N ALA A 181 12.01 -4.21 10.53
CA ALA A 181 12.21 -4.41 9.11
C ALA A 181 13.66 -4.84 8.80
N ILE A 182 14.63 -4.14 9.41
CA ILE A 182 16.06 -4.45 9.26
C ILE A 182 16.38 -5.85 9.79
N ASN A 183 15.85 -6.23 10.95
CA ASN A 183 16.04 -7.56 11.53
C ASN A 183 15.50 -8.65 10.61
N LEU A 184 14.25 -8.51 10.14
CA LEU A 184 13.63 -9.47 9.23
C LEU A 184 14.48 -9.68 7.96
N LEU A 185 14.99 -8.59 7.36
CA LEU A 185 15.81 -8.70 6.16
C LEU A 185 17.18 -9.36 6.42
N ASN A 186 17.76 -9.17 7.62
CA ASN A 186 18.95 -9.89 8.04
C ASN A 186 18.70 -11.40 8.21
N GLU A 187 17.51 -11.80 8.69
CA GLU A 187 17.13 -13.22 8.76
C GLU A 187 16.96 -13.82 7.36
N ILE A 188 16.33 -13.09 6.43
CA ILE A 188 16.24 -13.50 5.02
C ILE A 188 17.62 -13.68 4.41
N LYS A 189 18.57 -12.76 4.65
CA LYS A 189 19.94 -12.86 4.15
C LYS A 189 20.61 -14.18 4.52
N LYS A 190 20.36 -14.73 5.71
CA LYS A 190 20.95 -16.00 6.16
C LYS A 190 20.54 -17.19 5.30
N LEU A 191 19.37 -17.07 4.63
CA LEU A 191 18.84 -18.10 3.72
C LEU A 191 19.34 -17.94 2.29
N ALA A 192 20.20 -16.95 2.03
CA ALA A 192 20.87 -16.68 0.77
C ALA A 192 19.94 -16.65 -0.46
N PRO A 193 18.86 -15.82 -0.45
CA PRO A 193 17.96 -15.73 -1.59
C PRO A 193 18.68 -15.17 -2.82
N GLN A 194 18.23 -15.60 -3.99
CA GLN A 194 18.75 -15.14 -5.28
C GLN A 194 17.93 -13.99 -5.87
N ALA A 195 16.73 -13.75 -5.31
CA ALA A 195 15.88 -12.59 -5.62
C ALA A 195 15.00 -12.24 -4.42
N LEU A 196 14.57 -10.97 -4.36
CA LEU A 196 13.58 -10.48 -3.42
C LEU A 196 12.35 -9.97 -4.19
N LEU A 197 11.17 -10.45 -3.81
CA LEU A 197 9.87 -9.92 -4.25
C LEU A 197 9.21 -9.20 -3.09
N HIS A 198 8.95 -7.92 -3.25
CA HIS A 198 8.20 -7.09 -2.31
C HIS A 198 6.78 -6.88 -2.83
N LEU A 199 5.79 -7.26 -2.02
CA LEU A 199 4.38 -7.23 -2.39
C LEU A 199 3.72 -5.86 -2.25
N GLY A 200 4.50 -4.79 -2.08
CA GLY A 200 4.02 -3.41 -1.98
C GLY A 200 4.01 -2.86 -0.57
N ASP A 201 3.74 -1.60 -0.49
CA ASP A 201 3.68 -0.71 0.66
C ASP A 201 5.03 -0.32 1.26
N ILE A 202 5.39 0.92 0.96
CA ILE A 202 6.51 1.64 1.59
C ILE A 202 5.93 2.84 2.32
N TYR A 203 6.20 2.93 3.60
CA TYR A 203 5.48 3.78 4.55
C TYR A 203 6.20 5.10 4.81
N TYR A 204 5.35 6.20 4.98
CA TYR A 204 3.87 6.13 5.12
C TYR A 204 3.13 6.29 3.80
N ALA A 205 3.70 6.93 2.78
CA ALA A 205 3.00 7.38 1.58
C ALA A 205 3.82 7.25 0.30
N GLY A 206 4.89 6.46 0.28
CA GLY A 206 5.73 6.23 -0.88
C GLY A 206 6.36 7.53 -1.41
N THR A 207 6.80 8.42 -0.53
CA THR A 207 7.60 9.58 -0.94
C THR A 207 8.96 9.14 -1.45
N HIS A 208 9.63 9.96 -2.25
CA HIS A 208 10.97 9.64 -2.75
C HIS A 208 11.95 9.32 -1.61
N ASN A 209 11.89 10.05 -0.50
CA ASN A 209 12.75 9.83 0.65
C ASN A 209 12.44 8.50 1.35
N GLU A 210 11.17 8.15 1.48
CA GLU A 210 10.76 6.86 2.06
C GLU A 210 11.19 5.69 1.18
N GLU A 211 10.95 5.77 -0.14
CA GLU A 211 11.38 4.75 -1.11
C GLU A 211 12.90 4.52 -1.07
N GLN A 212 13.66 5.59 -0.92
CA GLN A 212 15.10 5.52 -0.80
C GLN A 212 15.54 5.00 0.57
N ALA A 213 15.13 5.64 1.66
CA ALA A 213 15.67 5.40 3.00
C ALA A 213 15.08 4.15 3.64
N ASN A 214 13.76 3.92 3.50
CA ASN A 214 13.06 2.82 4.17
C ASN A 214 13.11 1.52 3.37
N PHE A 215 13.44 1.59 2.07
CA PHE A 215 13.46 0.41 1.22
C PHE A 215 14.82 0.21 0.53
N LEU A 216 15.19 1.05 -0.44
CA LEU A 216 16.28 0.79 -1.37
C LEU A 216 17.63 0.71 -0.68
N ASP A 217 17.96 1.68 0.18
CA ASP A 217 19.26 1.73 0.86
C ASP A 217 19.44 0.57 1.83
N ILE A 218 18.38 0.18 2.54
CA ILE A 218 18.38 -0.97 3.46
C ILE A 218 18.58 -2.26 2.67
N CYS A 219 17.79 -2.45 1.61
CA CYS A 219 17.89 -3.63 0.76
C CYS A 219 19.30 -3.79 0.16
N ARG A 220 19.86 -2.74 -0.42
CA ARG A 220 21.21 -2.76 -1.00
C ARG A 220 22.29 -3.02 0.05
N LYS A 221 22.16 -2.40 1.22
CA LYS A 221 23.11 -2.59 2.33
C LYS A 221 23.12 -4.02 2.85
N ILE A 222 21.95 -4.65 2.96
CA ILE A 222 21.82 -5.98 3.57
C ILE A 222 21.99 -7.09 2.53
N LEU A 223 21.26 -7.03 1.43
CA LEU A 223 21.21 -8.10 0.42
C LEU A 223 22.24 -7.93 -0.70
N GLY A 224 22.86 -6.75 -0.82
CA GLY A 224 23.81 -6.47 -1.89
C GLY A 224 23.15 -6.34 -3.25
N ASN A 225 23.66 -7.04 -4.26
CA ASN A 225 23.29 -6.88 -5.66
C ASN A 225 22.31 -7.96 -6.17
N ILE A 226 21.57 -8.64 -5.29
CA ILE A 226 20.54 -9.56 -5.79
C ILE A 226 19.43 -8.76 -6.50
N PRO A 227 18.77 -9.33 -7.52
CA PRO A 227 17.59 -8.72 -8.12
C PRO A 227 16.50 -8.48 -7.08
N ILE A 228 15.93 -7.28 -7.09
CA ILE A 228 14.83 -6.86 -6.24
C ILE A 228 13.73 -6.34 -7.14
N PHE A 229 12.49 -6.76 -6.86
CA PHE A 229 11.30 -6.30 -7.55
C PHE A 229 10.27 -5.85 -6.50
N SER A 230 9.66 -4.69 -6.72
CA SER A 230 8.65 -4.13 -5.82
C SER A 230 7.35 -3.89 -6.57
N MET A 231 6.25 -4.41 -6.03
CA MET A 231 4.92 -4.08 -6.51
C MET A 231 4.44 -2.79 -5.91
N CYS A 232 3.42 -2.22 -6.54
CA CYS A 232 2.74 -1.03 -6.07
C CYS A 232 1.69 -1.42 -5.03
N GLY A 233 1.84 -0.93 -3.80
CA GLY A 233 0.77 -0.90 -2.81
C GLY A 233 0.00 0.42 -2.83
N ASN A 234 -1.02 0.56 -2.00
CA ASN A 234 -1.78 1.79 -1.89
C ASN A 234 -0.98 2.91 -1.23
N HIS A 235 -0.13 2.59 -0.24
CA HIS A 235 0.76 3.56 0.40
C HIS A 235 1.76 4.16 -0.58
N ASP A 236 2.27 3.38 -1.53
CA ASP A 236 3.19 3.85 -2.57
C ASP A 236 2.56 4.93 -3.48
N MET A 237 1.22 5.02 -3.52
CA MET A 237 0.47 5.96 -4.35
C MET A 237 -0.09 7.16 -3.58
N TYR A 238 -0.12 7.15 -2.26
CA TYR A 238 -0.77 8.21 -1.46
C TYR A 238 -0.16 9.60 -1.65
N SER A 239 1.14 9.71 -1.88
CA SER A 239 1.81 10.98 -2.18
C SER A 239 1.88 11.31 -3.67
N GLY A 240 1.17 10.57 -4.53
CA GLY A 240 1.11 10.79 -5.97
C GLY A 240 1.97 9.85 -6.81
N GLY A 241 2.56 8.80 -6.22
CA GLY A 241 3.25 7.71 -6.91
C GLY A 241 4.61 8.06 -7.55
N GLN A 242 5.09 9.30 -7.41
CA GLN A 242 6.37 9.72 -8.00
C GLN A 242 7.56 9.00 -7.35
N GLY A 243 7.51 8.79 -6.03
CA GLY A 243 8.53 8.06 -5.30
C GLY A 243 8.61 6.61 -5.78
N TYR A 244 7.47 5.93 -5.86
CA TYR A 244 7.41 4.56 -6.35
C TYR A 244 7.99 4.41 -7.77
N TYR A 245 7.63 5.29 -8.72
CA TYR A 245 8.17 5.21 -10.08
C TYR A 245 9.64 5.57 -10.16
N TRP A 246 10.16 6.40 -9.24
CA TRP A 246 11.59 6.57 -9.05
C TRP A 246 12.25 5.26 -8.58
N LEU A 247 11.65 4.56 -7.60
CA LEU A 247 12.14 3.25 -7.16
C LEU A 247 12.15 2.23 -8.30
N VAL A 248 11.08 2.14 -9.08
CA VAL A 248 10.99 1.28 -10.28
C VAL A 248 12.18 1.49 -11.22
N ASP A 249 12.59 2.76 -11.44
CA ASP A 249 13.76 3.09 -12.26
C ASP A 249 15.07 2.64 -11.58
N GLN A 250 15.20 2.81 -10.25
CA GLN A 250 16.38 2.36 -9.52
C GLN A 250 16.56 0.84 -9.50
N LEU A 251 15.44 0.10 -9.57
CA LEU A 251 15.41 -1.36 -9.64
C LEU A 251 15.55 -1.89 -11.08
N ASN A 252 15.53 -1.04 -12.09
CA ASN A 252 15.44 -1.38 -13.53
C ASN A 252 14.22 -2.26 -13.85
N GLN A 253 13.13 -2.06 -13.15
CA GLN A 253 11.92 -2.89 -13.23
C GLN A 253 11.02 -2.54 -14.43
N GLN A 254 11.18 -1.34 -15.03
CA GLN A 254 10.44 -0.78 -16.16
C GLN A 254 9.04 -0.26 -15.82
N GLY A 255 8.23 -0.96 -15.05
CA GLY A 255 6.85 -0.58 -14.72
C GLY A 255 6.36 -1.19 -13.41
N SER A 256 5.12 -0.88 -13.06
CA SER A 256 4.46 -1.37 -11.84
C SER A 256 3.93 -2.80 -11.96
N TYR A 257 3.87 -3.33 -13.17
CA TYR A 257 3.56 -4.74 -13.45
C TYR A 257 4.72 -5.39 -14.21
N PHE A 258 4.98 -6.66 -14.00
CA PHE A 258 6.10 -7.38 -14.61
C PHE A 258 5.93 -8.90 -14.59
N CYS A 259 6.78 -9.59 -15.34
CA CYS A 259 6.87 -11.04 -15.34
C CYS A 259 8.32 -11.47 -15.06
N LEU A 260 8.50 -12.39 -14.13
CA LEU A 260 9.74 -13.18 -14.03
C LEU A 260 9.46 -14.55 -14.63
N GLU A 261 10.29 -15.03 -15.56
CA GLU A 261 10.03 -16.33 -16.16
C GLU A 261 11.26 -17.17 -16.42
N ASN A 262 11.08 -18.48 -16.40
CA ASN A 262 12.00 -19.48 -16.88
C ASN A 262 11.24 -20.52 -17.73
N GLU A 263 11.83 -21.68 -17.97
CA GLU A 263 11.20 -22.75 -18.77
C GLU A 263 9.97 -23.35 -18.11
N ASP A 264 9.94 -23.40 -16.77
CA ASP A 264 8.93 -24.10 -15.96
C ASP A 264 7.94 -23.15 -15.25
N TRP A 265 8.32 -21.90 -15.02
CA TRP A 265 7.61 -20.95 -14.17
C TRP A 265 7.47 -19.58 -14.81
N GLN A 266 6.36 -18.92 -14.49
CA GLN A 266 6.19 -17.47 -14.64
C GLN A 266 5.56 -16.87 -13.38
N PHE A 267 6.14 -15.76 -12.91
CA PHE A 267 5.62 -14.95 -11.81
C PHE A 267 5.09 -13.67 -12.44
N LEU A 268 3.80 -13.43 -12.31
CA LEU A 268 3.11 -12.28 -12.88
C LEU A 268 2.71 -11.33 -11.76
N ALA A 269 3.39 -10.21 -11.68
CA ALA A 269 3.07 -9.14 -10.76
C ALA A 269 2.11 -8.15 -11.40
N MET A 270 1.12 -7.70 -10.64
CA MET A 270 0.08 -6.77 -11.09
C MET A 270 0.03 -5.51 -10.23
N ASP A 271 -0.37 -4.40 -10.83
CA ASP A 271 -0.55 -3.13 -10.16
C ASP A 271 -1.97 -3.00 -9.61
N THR A 272 -2.13 -3.27 -8.33
CA THR A 272 -3.39 -3.06 -7.61
C THR A 272 -3.40 -1.78 -6.77
N GLY A 273 -2.25 -1.12 -6.58
CA GLY A 273 -2.13 0.10 -5.79
C GLY A 273 -2.57 1.34 -6.53
N HIS A 274 -2.36 1.42 -7.85
CA HIS A 274 -2.69 2.60 -8.66
C HIS A 274 -4.15 3.06 -8.49
N ASN A 275 -5.09 2.13 -8.44
CA ASN A 275 -6.51 2.42 -8.29
C ASN A 275 -6.98 2.52 -6.82
N ASP A 276 -6.08 2.40 -5.85
CA ASP A 276 -6.32 2.66 -4.43
C ASP A 276 -5.35 3.72 -3.87
N HIS A 277 -5.29 4.86 -4.54
CA HIS A 277 -4.36 5.95 -4.27
C HIS A 277 -4.91 7.07 -3.38
N ASN A 278 -6.15 6.94 -2.92
CA ASN A 278 -6.78 8.00 -2.13
C ASN A 278 -6.72 7.70 -0.63
N PRO A 279 -5.85 8.36 0.12
CA PRO A 279 -5.71 8.10 1.56
C PRO A 279 -6.92 8.52 2.38
N LEU A 280 -7.86 9.27 1.78
CA LEU A 280 -9.05 9.80 2.44
C LEU A 280 -10.27 8.86 2.33
N THR A 281 -10.22 7.91 1.40
CA THR A 281 -11.28 6.92 1.18
C THR A 281 -10.83 5.51 1.57
N VAL A 282 -10.32 5.38 2.75
CA VAL A 282 -9.66 4.18 3.30
C VAL A 282 -10.51 2.91 3.35
N ALA A 283 -11.68 2.89 2.78
CA ALA A 283 -12.65 1.84 3.09
C ALA A 283 -12.79 0.76 2.02
N THR A 284 -12.01 0.75 0.96
CA THR A 284 -12.25 -0.24 -0.09
C THR A 284 -10.98 -0.95 -0.51
N ASN A 285 -10.68 -2.06 0.14
CA ASN A 285 -9.77 -3.06 -0.40
C ASN A 285 -10.24 -3.64 -1.76
N MET A 286 -11.31 -3.07 -2.32
CA MET A 286 -11.91 -3.47 -3.59
C MET A 286 -11.25 -2.75 -4.76
N THR A 287 -9.98 -2.96 -4.92
CA THR A 287 -9.22 -2.42 -6.04
C THR A 287 -9.52 -3.14 -7.35
N SER A 288 -9.11 -2.55 -8.46
CA SER A 288 -9.13 -3.14 -9.80
C SER A 288 -7.81 -2.86 -10.50
N LEU A 289 -7.51 -3.60 -11.55
CA LEU A 289 -6.37 -3.32 -12.41
C LEU A 289 -6.59 -2.05 -13.24
N VAL A 290 -5.49 -1.44 -13.66
CA VAL A 290 -5.55 -0.28 -14.56
C VAL A 290 -6.04 -0.72 -15.94
N THR A 291 -7.14 -0.12 -16.37
CA THR A 291 -7.73 -0.38 -17.69
C THR A 291 -7.53 0.83 -18.60
N MET A 292 -6.55 0.78 -19.48
CA MET A 292 -6.26 1.82 -20.47
C MET A 292 -6.37 1.28 -21.89
N GLY A 293 -7.60 1.13 -22.39
CA GLY A 293 -7.85 0.72 -23.77
C GLY A 293 -7.42 -0.72 -24.11
N ALA A 294 -7.02 -0.97 -25.36
CA ALA A 294 -6.68 -2.31 -25.85
C ALA A 294 -5.39 -2.90 -25.22
N TRP A 295 -4.61 -2.08 -24.54
CA TRP A 295 -3.35 -2.46 -23.90
C TRP A 295 -3.43 -2.44 -22.37
N ALA A 296 -4.62 -2.69 -21.85
CA ALA A 296 -4.81 -2.83 -20.43
C ALA A 296 -3.88 -3.91 -19.86
N GLU A 297 -3.31 -3.64 -18.72
CA GLU A 297 -2.52 -4.60 -17.94
C GLU A 297 -3.26 -5.94 -17.78
N GLU A 298 -4.57 -5.88 -17.56
CA GLU A 298 -5.45 -7.04 -17.49
C GLU A 298 -5.28 -7.97 -18.70
N ASN A 299 -5.30 -7.44 -19.93
CA ASN A 299 -5.17 -8.23 -21.14
C ASN A 299 -3.78 -8.88 -21.23
N TRP A 300 -2.74 -8.12 -20.88
CA TRP A 300 -1.37 -8.64 -20.86
C TRP A 300 -1.21 -9.80 -19.87
N LEU A 301 -1.76 -9.69 -18.66
CA LEU A 301 -1.74 -10.75 -17.66
C LEU A 301 -2.51 -11.99 -18.12
N LEU A 302 -3.72 -11.81 -18.67
CA LEU A 302 -4.53 -12.91 -19.18
C LEU A 302 -3.87 -13.61 -20.37
N ASP A 303 -3.24 -12.85 -21.26
CA ASP A 303 -2.48 -13.42 -22.39
C ASP A 303 -1.27 -14.22 -21.88
N LYS A 304 -0.50 -13.70 -20.91
CA LYS A 304 0.60 -14.44 -20.29
C LYS A 304 0.13 -15.77 -19.68
N ILE A 305 -0.99 -15.77 -18.95
CA ILE A 305 -1.55 -16.99 -18.36
C ILE A 305 -2.03 -17.97 -19.44
N ASN A 306 -2.71 -17.48 -20.47
CA ASN A 306 -3.25 -18.34 -21.52
C ASN A 306 -2.16 -18.89 -22.44
N LEU A 307 -1.07 -18.18 -22.64
CA LEU A 307 0.08 -18.54 -23.47
C LEU A 307 1.22 -19.17 -22.66
N ALA A 308 1.00 -19.50 -21.40
CA ALA A 308 2.03 -20.05 -20.50
C ALA A 308 2.68 -21.35 -21.04
N GLY A 309 1.95 -22.11 -21.87
CA GLY A 309 2.41 -23.43 -22.30
C GLY A 309 2.48 -24.41 -21.12
N ASN A 310 3.67 -24.96 -20.86
CA ASN A 310 3.90 -25.86 -19.72
C ASN A 310 4.29 -25.12 -18.42
N ARG A 311 4.50 -23.82 -18.47
CA ARG A 311 4.89 -23.04 -17.30
C ARG A 311 3.75 -22.96 -16.29
N GLN A 312 4.10 -23.13 -15.04
CA GLN A 312 3.20 -22.89 -13.92
C GLN A 312 3.16 -21.39 -13.62
N THR A 313 1.99 -20.88 -13.26
CA THR A 313 1.78 -19.46 -13.03
C THR A 313 1.68 -19.15 -11.55
N VAL A 314 2.49 -18.22 -11.08
CA VAL A 314 2.37 -17.57 -9.78
C VAL A 314 1.88 -16.14 -10.01
N LEU A 315 0.75 -15.76 -9.38
CA LEU A 315 0.31 -14.37 -9.36
C LEU A 315 0.80 -13.65 -8.12
N LEU A 316 1.12 -12.38 -8.28
CA LEU A 316 1.54 -11.49 -7.21
C LEU A 316 0.69 -10.22 -7.27
N SER A 317 0.07 -9.83 -6.16
CA SER A 317 -0.64 -8.55 -6.02
C SER A 317 -0.33 -7.95 -4.65
N HIS A 318 -0.53 -6.63 -4.49
CA HIS A 318 -0.53 -6.05 -3.16
C HIS A 318 -1.85 -6.37 -2.45
N HIS A 319 -2.98 -6.02 -3.06
CA HIS A 319 -4.29 -6.26 -2.47
C HIS A 319 -4.72 -7.72 -2.56
N GLN A 320 -5.45 -8.14 -1.54
CA GLN A 320 -5.96 -9.50 -1.40
C GLN A 320 -7.08 -9.83 -2.40
N LEU A 321 -7.11 -11.10 -2.85
CA LEU A 321 -8.25 -11.62 -3.60
C LEU A 321 -9.42 -11.93 -2.67
N PHE A 322 -9.15 -12.44 -1.47
CA PHE A 322 -10.13 -12.75 -0.43
C PHE A 322 -9.51 -12.74 0.97
N SER A 323 -10.36 -12.58 1.98
CA SER A 323 -10.00 -12.70 3.39
C SER A 323 -11.20 -13.11 4.22
N PRO A 324 -11.02 -13.93 5.27
CA PRO A 324 -12.03 -14.16 6.27
C PRO A 324 -12.00 -13.14 7.41
N PHE A 325 -10.96 -12.29 7.50
CA PHE A 325 -10.71 -11.45 8.67
C PHE A 325 -11.37 -10.09 8.60
N GLY A 326 -11.72 -9.63 7.41
CA GLY A 326 -12.36 -8.35 7.17
C GLY A 326 -13.06 -8.27 5.83
N SER A 327 -13.79 -7.19 5.59
CA SER A 327 -14.36 -6.91 4.28
C SER A 327 -13.26 -6.56 3.29
N VAL A 328 -13.19 -7.32 2.19
CA VAL A 328 -12.26 -7.07 1.07
C VAL A 328 -12.88 -6.13 0.04
N GLY A 329 -14.19 -5.92 0.11
CA GLY A 329 -14.90 -5.02 -0.79
C GLY A 329 -16.31 -4.79 -0.33
N SER A 330 -17.00 -3.86 -1.00
CA SER A 330 -18.41 -3.59 -0.76
C SER A 330 -19.10 -3.30 -2.09
N MET A 331 -20.17 -4.01 -2.38
CA MET A 331 -21.05 -3.72 -3.51
C MET A 331 -22.50 -3.60 -3.02
N ASP A 332 -23.23 -2.61 -3.52
CA ASP A 332 -24.62 -2.36 -3.14
C ASP A 332 -24.84 -2.26 -1.62
N GLY A 333 -23.83 -1.71 -0.90
CA GLY A 333 -23.84 -1.58 0.55
C GLY A 333 -23.64 -2.89 1.33
N GLN A 334 -23.30 -3.99 0.65
CA GLN A 334 -23.01 -5.28 1.27
C GLN A 334 -21.48 -5.52 1.31
N PRO A 335 -20.91 -5.91 2.47
CA PRO A 335 -19.50 -6.24 2.58
C PRO A 335 -19.22 -7.66 2.06
N TYR A 336 -18.09 -7.83 1.34
CA TYR A 336 -17.68 -9.09 0.73
C TYR A 336 -16.39 -9.64 1.35
N ALA A 337 -16.30 -10.96 1.48
CA ALA A 337 -15.09 -11.67 1.87
C ALA A 337 -14.08 -11.82 0.71
N TYR A 338 -14.35 -11.26 -0.44
CA TYR A 338 -13.49 -11.34 -1.62
C TYR A 338 -13.57 -10.06 -2.45
N ASN A 339 -12.57 -9.83 -3.31
CA ASN A 339 -12.54 -8.73 -4.26
C ASN A 339 -13.31 -9.10 -5.53
N PRO A 340 -14.52 -8.54 -5.77
CA PRO A 340 -15.32 -8.86 -6.95
C PRO A 340 -14.64 -8.47 -8.28
N ASN A 341 -13.84 -7.39 -8.29
CA ASN A 341 -13.16 -6.91 -9.48
C ASN A 341 -12.05 -7.87 -9.91
N LEU A 342 -11.12 -8.19 -9.00
CA LEU A 342 -10.06 -9.16 -9.28
C LEU A 342 -10.63 -10.54 -9.63
N ARG A 343 -11.71 -10.95 -8.92
CA ARG A 343 -12.42 -12.17 -9.28
C ARG A 343 -12.95 -12.13 -10.72
N ALA A 344 -13.61 -11.05 -11.12
CA ALA A 344 -14.17 -10.93 -12.46
C ALA A 344 -13.09 -11.05 -13.54
N THR A 345 -11.93 -10.42 -13.32
CA THR A 345 -10.77 -10.50 -14.23
C THR A 345 -10.26 -11.94 -14.35
N PHE A 346 -10.01 -12.62 -13.25
CA PHE A 346 -9.26 -13.89 -13.28
C PHE A 346 -10.11 -15.17 -13.21
N GLN A 347 -11.43 -15.09 -13.02
CA GLN A 347 -12.30 -16.27 -12.82
C GLN A 347 -12.14 -17.36 -13.89
N ALA A 348 -11.96 -16.98 -15.15
CA ALA A 348 -11.83 -17.92 -16.27
C ALA A 348 -10.48 -18.67 -16.27
N VAL A 349 -9.47 -18.13 -15.64
CA VAL A 349 -8.11 -18.68 -15.61
C VAL A 349 -7.65 -19.11 -14.21
N MET A 350 -8.49 -18.96 -13.20
CA MET A 350 -8.15 -19.19 -11.79
C MET A 350 -7.53 -20.58 -11.55
N ALA A 351 -8.07 -21.62 -12.18
CA ALA A 351 -7.55 -22.99 -12.06
C ALA A 351 -6.16 -23.20 -12.69
N LYS A 352 -5.66 -22.25 -13.51
CA LYS A 352 -4.32 -22.26 -14.09
C LYS A 352 -3.27 -21.64 -13.18
N ILE A 353 -3.69 -21.02 -12.06
CA ILE A 353 -2.82 -20.32 -11.12
C ILE A 353 -2.37 -21.30 -10.03
N ALA A 354 -1.07 -21.55 -9.95
CA ALA A 354 -0.49 -22.47 -8.99
C ALA A 354 -0.44 -21.85 -7.58
N TRP A 355 -0.04 -20.59 -7.49
CA TRP A 355 -0.07 -19.76 -6.28
C TRP A 355 -0.50 -18.35 -6.62
N TRP A 356 -1.14 -17.68 -5.63
CA TRP A 356 -1.34 -16.24 -5.65
C TRP A 356 -0.94 -15.68 -4.29
N PHE A 357 0.13 -14.86 -4.27
CA PHE A 357 0.61 -14.16 -3.09
C PHE A 357 0.12 -12.72 -3.07
N TRP A 358 -0.23 -12.23 -1.89
CA TRP A 358 -0.63 -10.85 -1.66
C TRP A 358 -0.18 -10.33 -0.29
N GLY A 359 -0.11 -9.00 -0.13
CA GLY A 359 0.14 -8.24 1.09
C GLY A 359 -1.12 -7.57 1.62
N HIS A 360 -1.01 -6.27 1.94
CA HIS A 360 -2.06 -5.33 2.33
C HIS A 360 -2.78 -5.68 3.65
N GLU A 361 -3.18 -6.88 3.86
CA GLU A 361 -3.70 -7.36 5.13
C GLU A 361 -2.50 -7.79 6.00
N HIS A 362 -2.24 -7.06 7.08
CA HIS A 362 -1.04 -7.23 7.91
C HIS A 362 -1.09 -8.54 8.71
N THR A 363 -1.09 -9.65 8.02
CA THR A 363 -1.10 -10.99 8.60
C THR A 363 -0.34 -11.99 7.74
N LEU A 364 -0.12 -13.19 8.29
CA LEU A 364 0.29 -14.37 7.55
C LEU A 364 -0.91 -15.32 7.46
N ALA A 365 -1.37 -15.65 6.25
CA ALA A 365 -2.39 -16.66 6.07
C ALA A 365 -2.08 -17.59 4.90
N VAL A 366 -1.98 -18.88 5.22
CA VAL A 366 -1.87 -19.99 4.26
C VAL A 366 -3.25 -20.56 4.05
N TYR A 367 -3.93 -20.10 3.01
CA TYR A 367 -5.34 -20.45 2.78
C TYR A 367 -5.51 -21.82 2.17
N ASP A 368 -6.60 -22.48 2.53
CA ASP A 368 -7.14 -23.64 1.82
C ASP A 368 -7.67 -23.19 0.44
N SER A 369 -7.91 -24.17 -0.45
CA SER A 369 -8.46 -23.86 -1.78
C SER A 369 -9.79 -23.11 -1.69
N TYR A 370 -9.88 -21.96 -2.37
CA TYR A 370 -11.07 -21.11 -2.40
C TYR A 370 -11.24 -20.47 -3.78
N MET A 371 -12.47 -20.32 -4.27
CA MET A 371 -12.77 -19.72 -5.59
C MET A 371 -12.03 -20.38 -6.77
N ASN A 372 -11.74 -21.66 -6.72
CA ASN A 372 -10.91 -22.43 -7.66
C ASN A 372 -9.42 -22.05 -7.66
N LEU A 373 -8.97 -21.16 -6.79
CA LEU A 373 -7.57 -20.93 -6.50
C LEU A 373 -7.08 -21.99 -5.51
N GLN A 374 -6.04 -22.73 -5.92
CA GLN A 374 -5.51 -23.80 -5.08
C GLN A 374 -4.73 -23.28 -3.87
N ARG A 375 -3.95 -22.22 -4.07
CA ARG A 375 -3.02 -21.70 -3.06
C ARG A 375 -3.05 -20.16 -3.03
N GLY A 376 -3.97 -19.60 -2.24
CA GLY A 376 -3.93 -18.17 -1.84
C GLY A 376 -3.02 -17.98 -0.63
N ARG A 377 -2.20 -16.94 -0.62
CA ARG A 377 -1.18 -16.69 0.42
C ARG A 377 -1.09 -15.20 0.77
N CYS A 378 -1.46 -14.86 2.00
CA CYS A 378 -1.25 -13.52 2.53
C CYS A 378 0.10 -13.46 3.25
N LEU A 379 0.92 -12.48 2.92
CA LEU A 379 2.24 -12.21 3.49
C LEU A 379 2.40 -10.71 3.83
N GLY A 380 1.36 -10.08 4.38
CA GLY A 380 1.34 -8.64 4.66
C GLY A 380 1.90 -8.24 6.04
N ALA A 381 2.52 -9.15 6.77
CA ALA A 381 3.03 -8.87 8.12
C ALA A 381 4.55 -8.87 8.18
N SER A 382 5.24 -8.23 7.20
CA SER A 382 6.71 -8.31 7.21
C SER A 382 7.39 -7.26 8.09
N ALA A 383 6.76 -6.10 8.35
CA ALA A 383 7.31 -5.11 9.28
C ALA A 383 6.26 -4.30 10.04
N VAL A 384 5.10 -4.04 9.45
CA VAL A 384 4.05 -3.27 10.14
C VAL A 384 3.59 -4.03 11.39
N PRO A 385 3.72 -3.45 12.59
CA PRO A 385 3.32 -4.14 13.82
C PRO A 385 1.80 -4.22 13.93
N VAL A 386 1.31 -5.40 14.24
CA VAL A 386 -0.09 -5.69 14.51
C VAL A 386 -0.25 -6.08 15.97
N PHE A 387 -1.08 -5.33 16.71
CA PHE A 387 -1.26 -5.57 18.13
C PHE A 387 -2.27 -6.70 18.38
N THR A 388 -2.04 -7.47 19.44
CA THR A 388 -2.85 -8.64 19.79
C THR A 388 -4.31 -8.30 20.10
N ASN A 389 -4.60 -7.06 20.52
CA ASN A 389 -5.95 -6.57 20.76
C ASN A 389 -6.74 -6.28 19.46
N GLN A 390 -6.10 -6.25 18.30
CA GLN A 390 -6.72 -6.04 17.00
C GLN A 390 -7.34 -7.33 16.41
N GLN A 391 -7.18 -8.46 17.07
CA GLN A 391 -7.82 -9.75 16.72
C GLN A 391 -7.57 -10.24 15.28
N SER A 392 -6.36 -10.08 14.77
CA SER A 392 -5.99 -10.33 13.36
C SER A 392 -6.37 -11.72 12.81
N TYR A 393 -6.61 -12.71 13.66
CA TYR A 393 -7.04 -14.06 13.25
C TYR A 393 -8.49 -14.39 13.63
N SER A 394 -9.33 -13.36 13.82
CA SER A 394 -10.76 -13.53 14.09
C SER A 394 -11.55 -13.43 12.81
N ALA A 395 -12.30 -14.48 12.46
CA ALA A 395 -13.18 -14.45 11.30
C ALA A 395 -14.27 -13.40 11.48
N ALA A 396 -14.42 -12.52 10.49
CA ALA A 396 -15.48 -11.52 10.46
C ALA A 396 -16.84 -12.18 10.20
N SER A 397 -17.90 -11.55 10.72
CA SER A 397 -19.27 -12.00 10.51
C SER A 397 -20.01 -11.09 9.52
N GLY A 398 -21.02 -11.63 8.84
CA GLY A 398 -21.90 -10.84 7.96
C GLY A 398 -21.30 -10.50 6.60
N LEU A 399 -20.18 -11.09 6.23
CA LEU A 399 -19.60 -10.93 4.90
C LEU A 399 -20.31 -11.80 3.87
N GLN A 400 -20.52 -11.25 2.68
CA GLN A 400 -20.96 -12.02 1.52
C GLN A 400 -19.83 -12.92 1.03
N THR A 401 -20.10 -14.20 0.87
CA THR A 401 -19.14 -15.19 0.41
C THR A 401 -19.31 -15.53 -1.06
N TYR A 402 -18.30 -16.12 -1.66
CA TYR A 402 -18.37 -16.52 -3.07
C TYR A 402 -19.42 -17.63 -3.27
N GLY A 403 -20.44 -17.34 -4.13
CA GLY A 403 -21.50 -18.29 -4.49
C GLY A 403 -22.32 -18.79 -3.29
N ASP A 404 -22.51 -17.95 -2.27
CA ASP A 404 -23.18 -18.31 -1.00
C ASP A 404 -22.55 -19.54 -0.31
N GLY A 405 -21.30 -19.83 -0.64
CA GLY A 405 -20.50 -20.90 -0.05
C GLY A 405 -19.93 -20.56 1.32
N PRO A 406 -19.05 -21.41 1.87
CA PRO A 406 -18.38 -21.13 3.15
C PRO A 406 -17.41 -19.95 3.03
N MET A 407 -17.03 -19.38 4.18
CA MET A 407 -15.91 -18.43 4.28
C MET A 407 -14.60 -19.13 3.89
N PRO A 408 -13.61 -18.38 3.36
CA PRO A 408 -12.26 -18.91 3.18
C PRO A 408 -11.70 -19.39 4.52
N THR A 409 -11.01 -20.53 4.51
CA THR A 409 -10.33 -21.11 5.67
C THR A 409 -8.82 -21.08 5.48
N TRP A 410 -8.07 -21.16 6.58
CA TRP A 410 -6.61 -21.10 6.57
C TRP A 410 -5.99 -22.11 7.52
N ASN A 411 -4.75 -22.48 7.24
CA ASN A 411 -3.98 -23.38 8.06
C ASN A 411 -3.56 -22.70 9.38
N LYS A 412 -4.17 -23.10 10.48
CA LYS A 412 -3.91 -22.52 11.80
C LYS A 412 -2.51 -22.83 12.34
N ASN A 413 -1.81 -23.82 11.79
CA ASN A 413 -0.42 -24.08 12.16
C ASN A 413 0.57 -23.07 11.58
N ALA A 414 0.12 -22.20 10.67
CA ALA A 414 0.89 -21.09 10.12
C ALA A 414 0.47 -19.72 10.71
N GLN A 415 -0.22 -19.69 11.84
CA GLN A 415 -0.54 -18.45 12.52
C GLN A 415 0.69 -17.87 13.22
N LEU A 416 0.86 -16.56 13.12
CA LEU A 416 1.94 -15.85 13.80
C LEU A 416 1.80 -15.94 15.31
N GLY A 417 2.89 -16.28 15.99
CA GLY A 417 3.02 -16.11 17.42
C GLY A 417 3.05 -14.62 17.80
N ASN A 418 3.03 -14.34 19.11
CA ASN A 418 3.09 -12.98 19.62
C ASN A 418 3.89 -12.92 20.91
N ASN A 419 4.27 -11.70 21.33
CA ASN A 419 4.97 -11.44 22.58
C ASN A 419 4.05 -10.95 23.71
N GLY A 420 2.73 -11.03 23.52
CA GLY A 420 1.70 -10.51 24.43
C GLY A 420 1.18 -9.14 24.03
N GLU A 421 1.95 -8.32 23.32
CA GLU A 421 1.57 -6.99 22.84
C GLU A 421 1.32 -7.00 21.33
N SER A 422 2.24 -7.56 20.53
CA SER A 422 2.16 -7.60 19.08
C SER A 422 2.46 -8.99 18.52
N TYR A 423 1.91 -9.28 17.34
CA TYR A 423 2.26 -10.47 16.57
C TYR A 423 3.68 -10.36 16.00
N ASN A 424 4.30 -11.53 15.77
CA ASN A 424 5.58 -11.64 15.09
C ASN A 424 5.42 -11.21 13.62
N ASN A 425 6.53 -10.79 12.99
CA ASN A 425 6.57 -10.52 11.55
C ASN A 425 6.79 -11.82 10.76
N CYS A 426 6.61 -11.76 9.43
CA CYS A 426 6.74 -12.95 8.58
C CYS A 426 7.39 -12.66 7.24
N PHE A 427 7.91 -13.73 6.63
CA PHE A 427 8.30 -13.78 5.22
C PHE A 427 8.16 -15.21 4.69
N ALA A 428 8.22 -15.36 3.38
CA ALA A 428 8.29 -16.68 2.76
C ALA A 428 9.54 -16.83 1.89
N ILE A 429 9.99 -18.09 1.76
CA ILE A 429 11.03 -18.50 0.81
C ILE A 429 10.41 -19.50 -0.16
N MET A 430 10.34 -19.15 -1.43
CA MET A 430 9.96 -20.06 -2.48
C MET A 430 11.20 -20.61 -3.17
N THR A 431 11.32 -21.93 -3.17
CA THR A 431 12.43 -22.64 -3.81
C THR A 431 11.94 -23.36 -5.05
N LEU A 432 12.50 -23.02 -6.21
CA LEU A 432 12.27 -23.69 -7.48
C LEU A 432 13.33 -24.73 -7.75
N ASN A 433 12.91 -25.90 -8.23
CA ASN A 433 13.81 -26.97 -8.70
C ASN A 433 13.17 -27.57 -9.96
N GLY A 434 13.51 -27.02 -11.12
CA GLY A 434 12.82 -27.28 -12.38
C GLY A 434 11.33 -26.97 -12.24
N ALA A 435 10.47 -27.90 -12.65
CA ALA A 435 9.01 -27.77 -12.56
C ALA A 435 8.45 -27.96 -11.14
N SER A 436 9.28 -28.30 -10.15
CA SER A 436 8.86 -28.43 -8.76
C SER A 436 9.13 -27.15 -7.98
N ALA A 437 8.24 -26.80 -7.05
CA ALA A 437 8.42 -25.69 -6.13
C ALA A 437 7.95 -26.06 -4.72
N ASN A 438 8.58 -25.43 -3.73
CA ASN A 438 8.20 -25.48 -2.33
C ASN A 438 8.22 -24.07 -1.74
N VAL A 439 7.27 -23.78 -0.86
CA VAL A 439 7.21 -22.52 -0.13
C VAL A 439 7.35 -22.78 1.36
N ASP A 440 8.37 -22.20 1.95
CA ASP A 440 8.65 -22.24 3.38
C ASP A 440 8.25 -20.90 4.00
N TYR A 441 7.45 -20.94 5.06
CA TYR A 441 7.00 -19.76 5.80
C TYR A 441 7.80 -19.60 7.09
N TYR A 442 8.14 -18.37 7.41
CA TYR A 442 8.91 -18.01 8.59
C TYR A 442 8.20 -16.93 9.38
N GLN A 443 8.25 -17.02 10.70
CA GLN A 443 7.95 -15.90 11.58
C GLN A 443 9.23 -15.37 12.20
N VAL A 444 9.28 -14.07 12.44
CA VAL A 444 10.40 -13.38 13.07
C VAL A 444 9.89 -12.64 14.30
N PRO A 445 10.21 -13.07 15.51
CA PRO A 445 9.96 -12.27 16.71
C PRO A 445 10.68 -10.92 16.64
N ILE A 446 10.12 -9.90 17.30
CA ILE A 446 10.67 -8.52 17.25
C ILE A 446 12.17 -8.50 17.56
N ASP A 447 12.61 -9.23 18.59
CA ASP A 447 13.99 -9.30 19.03
C ASP A 447 14.60 -10.71 18.83
N GLY A 448 14.11 -11.47 17.83
CA GLY A 448 14.44 -12.88 17.69
C GLY A 448 14.92 -13.29 16.30
N ALA A 449 15.39 -14.52 16.23
CA ALA A 449 15.74 -15.17 14.97
C ALA A 449 14.47 -15.72 14.27
N ALA A 450 14.56 -15.88 12.96
CA ALA A 450 13.50 -16.49 12.17
C ALA A 450 13.22 -17.94 12.60
N VAL A 451 11.95 -18.28 12.72
CA VAL A 451 11.47 -19.61 13.02
C VAL A 451 10.60 -20.09 11.86
N LYS A 452 10.98 -21.20 11.24
CA LYS A 452 10.21 -21.81 10.17
C LYS A 452 8.98 -22.51 10.71
N PHE A 453 7.84 -22.33 10.04
CA PHE A 453 6.63 -23.09 10.31
C PHE A 453 6.75 -24.51 9.74
N ASP A 454 6.20 -25.49 10.47
CA ASP A 454 6.05 -26.87 9.99
C ASP A 454 4.79 -27.01 9.13
N VAL A 455 4.85 -26.44 7.92
CA VAL A 455 3.76 -26.45 6.94
C VAL A 455 4.30 -26.91 5.60
N VAL A 456 3.60 -27.84 4.96
CA VAL A 456 3.93 -28.32 3.61
C VAL A 456 3.13 -27.52 2.59
N ASP A 457 3.83 -26.81 1.73
CA ASP A 457 3.23 -26.05 0.61
C ASP A 457 4.09 -26.22 -0.65
N ASN A 458 3.78 -27.22 -1.42
CA ASN A 458 4.47 -27.57 -2.66
C ASN A 458 3.47 -27.83 -3.79
N ASN A 459 3.96 -28.00 -5.03
CA ASN A 459 3.14 -28.29 -6.20
C ASN A 459 3.11 -29.79 -6.57
N SER A 460 3.63 -30.66 -5.68
CA SER A 460 3.61 -32.11 -5.88
C SER A 460 2.26 -32.73 -5.51
#